data_69101a2457514e1f582b9e8e6b4234c4
#
_entry.id   69101a2457514e1f582b9e8e6b4234c4
#
_cell.length_a   1.000
_cell.length_b   1.000
_cell.length_c   1.000
_cell.angle_alpha   90.00
_cell.angle_beta   90.00
_cell.angle_gamma   90.00
#
_symmetry.space_group_name_H-M   'P 1'
#
loop_
_entity.id
_entity.type
_entity.pdbx_description
1 polymer ?
#
loop_
_entity_poly.entity_id
_entity_poly.type
_entity_poly.pdbx_seq_one_letter_code
_entity_poly.pdbx_strand_id
1 'polypeptide(L)'
;IKKENSLHLFKYVKWDEDEIGETLKNEYGWITDISYGKNQWRMGDGQTSFNNFIYYQLAGFSEYDNFRSNQIREGLIDRNKALELCEQDNMIKFETLKNFSEIIGFNLDEVLTKIVCLPKLY
;
A
#
# COMPACT_ATOMS: atom_id res chain seq x y z
N ILE A 1 15.70 13.45 30.35
CA ILE A 1 15.30 12.95 29.02
C ILE A 1 15.83 13.95 28.02
N LYS A 2 16.83 13.56 27.19
CA LYS A 2 17.30 14.41 26.09
C LYS A 2 16.16 14.60 25.11
N LYS A 3 15.81 15.86 24.82
CA LYS A 3 14.88 16.19 23.76
C LYS A 3 15.52 15.77 22.43
N GLU A 4 15.04 14.70 21.82
CA GLU A 4 15.45 14.33 20.47
C GLU A 4 14.86 15.36 19.51
N ASN A 5 15.73 15.99 18.74
CA ASN A 5 15.30 16.88 17.64
C ASN A 5 14.97 15.99 16.44
N SER A 6 13.69 15.62 16.29
CA SER A 6 13.23 14.93 15.09
C SER A 6 12.77 15.94 14.02
N LEU A 7 13.28 15.79 12.82
CA LEU A 7 12.88 16.57 11.66
C LEU A 7 11.83 15.78 10.87
N HIS A 8 10.64 16.35 10.73
CA HIS A 8 9.60 15.80 9.87
C HIS A 8 9.77 16.35 8.45
N LEU A 9 10.49 15.63 7.60
CA LEU A 9 10.85 16.06 6.25
C LEU A 9 9.64 16.52 5.42
N PHE A 10 8.54 15.79 5.48
CA PHE A 10 7.32 16.08 4.71
C PHE A 10 6.55 17.33 5.14
N LYS A 11 7.01 18.05 6.16
CA LYS A 11 6.56 19.42 6.42
C LYS A 11 7.18 20.46 5.46
N TYR A 12 8.26 20.08 4.80
CA TYR A 12 9.06 20.98 3.94
C TYR A 12 9.05 20.55 2.48
N VAL A 13 8.86 19.26 2.22
CA VAL A 13 8.85 18.65 0.90
C VAL A 13 7.52 17.96 0.68
N LYS A 14 6.86 18.23 -0.44
CA LYS A 14 5.62 17.53 -0.81
C LYS A 14 5.94 16.08 -1.18
N TRP A 15 5.04 15.19 -0.78
CA TRP A 15 5.05 13.81 -1.25
C TRP A 15 4.24 13.73 -2.54
N ASP A 16 4.91 13.91 -3.68
CA ASP A 16 4.30 13.71 -5.00
C ASP A 16 4.63 12.30 -5.49
N GLU A 17 3.59 11.47 -5.60
CA GLU A 17 3.72 10.05 -5.91
C GLU A 17 4.25 9.82 -7.33
N ASP A 18 3.80 10.62 -8.29
CA ASP A 18 4.20 10.50 -9.69
C ASP A 18 5.64 10.94 -9.89
N GLU A 19 6.04 12.08 -9.31
CA GLU A 19 7.41 12.60 -9.36
C GLU A 19 8.39 11.62 -8.71
N ILE A 20 8.02 11.04 -7.56
CA ILE A 20 8.83 10.03 -6.87
C ILE A 20 8.98 8.79 -7.74
N GLY A 21 7.87 8.27 -8.29
CA GLY A 21 7.88 7.08 -9.15
C GLY A 21 8.74 7.25 -10.39
N GLU A 22 8.64 8.40 -11.06
CA GLU A 22 9.45 8.72 -12.23
C GLU A 22 10.94 8.85 -11.88
N THR A 23 11.27 9.54 -10.80
CA THR A 23 12.65 9.71 -10.33
C THR A 23 13.26 8.35 -9.99
N LEU A 24 12.59 7.53 -9.20
CA LEU A 24 13.06 6.20 -8.82
C LEU A 24 13.32 5.32 -10.04
N LYS A 25 12.44 5.34 -11.03
CA LYS A 25 12.58 4.56 -12.25
C LYS A 25 13.72 5.05 -13.14
N ASN A 26 13.78 6.35 -13.38
CA ASN A 26 14.68 6.93 -14.39
C ASN A 26 16.12 7.08 -13.86
N GLU A 27 16.29 7.42 -12.59
CA GLU A 27 17.62 7.69 -12.02
C GLU A 27 18.21 6.50 -11.27
N TYR A 28 17.35 5.66 -10.65
CA TYR A 28 17.80 4.56 -9.80
C TYR A 28 17.49 3.17 -10.35
N GLY A 29 16.83 3.07 -11.52
CA GLY A 29 16.47 1.78 -12.10
C GLY A 29 15.48 0.97 -11.25
N TRP A 30 14.63 1.65 -10.47
CA TRP A 30 13.66 1.02 -9.59
C TRP A 30 12.68 0.15 -10.37
N ILE A 31 12.51 -1.08 -9.91
CA ILE A 31 11.55 -2.04 -10.46
C ILE A 31 10.46 -2.25 -9.43
N THR A 32 9.22 -2.08 -9.84
CA THR A 32 8.05 -2.35 -9.03
C THR A 32 7.24 -3.49 -9.61
N ASP A 33 6.40 -4.11 -8.79
CA ASP A 33 5.42 -5.08 -9.24
C ASP A 33 4.40 -4.40 -10.18
N ILE A 34 4.20 -4.97 -11.37
CA ILE A 34 3.31 -4.45 -12.38
C ILE A 34 1.85 -4.36 -11.92
N SER A 35 1.47 -5.16 -10.92
CA SER A 35 0.13 -5.16 -10.33
C SER A 35 -0.22 -3.85 -9.60
N TYR A 36 0.77 -3.05 -9.27
CA TYR A 36 0.60 -1.71 -8.67
C TYR A 36 0.51 -0.58 -9.68
N GLY A 37 0.58 -0.88 -10.98
CA GLY A 37 0.53 0.11 -12.05
C GLY A 37 1.91 0.64 -12.47
N LYS A 38 1.89 1.62 -13.38
CA LYS A 38 3.12 2.24 -13.89
C LYS A 38 3.61 3.29 -12.90
N ASN A 39 4.93 3.45 -12.80
CA ASN A 39 5.60 4.48 -11.99
C ASN A 39 5.31 4.41 -10.48
N GLN A 40 5.09 3.23 -9.96
CA GLN A 40 4.84 3.05 -8.53
C GLN A 40 6.15 3.07 -7.74
N TRP A 41 6.16 3.81 -6.65
CA TRP A 41 7.24 3.84 -5.66
C TRP A 41 7.18 2.65 -4.69
N ARG A 42 6.02 1.99 -4.61
CA ARG A 42 5.80 0.86 -3.71
C ARG A 42 6.56 -0.37 -4.18
N MET A 43 7.14 -1.08 -3.24
CA MET A 43 7.98 -2.24 -3.52
C MET A 43 7.21 -3.44 -4.10
N GLY A 44 5.92 -3.55 -3.80
CA GLY A 44 5.12 -4.71 -4.23
C GLY A 44 5.51 -6.00 -3.55
N ASP A 45 6.09 -5.91 -2.33
CA ASP A 45 6.43 -7.11 -1.57
C ASP A 45 5.17 -7.85 -1.10
N GLY A 46 5.29 -9.17 -1.00
CA GLY A 46 4.17 -10.02 -0.60
C GLY A 46 3.70 -9.77 0.82
N GLN A 47 4.59 -9.36 1.72
CA GLN A 47 4.24 -9.09 3.12
C GLN A 47 3.31 -7.88 3.24
N THR A 48 3.64 -6.77 2.58
CA THR A 48 2.80 -5.56 2.57
C THR A 48 1.43 -5.86 1.96
N SER A 49 1.41 -6.56 0.82
CA SER A 49 0.16 -6.97 0.16
C SER A 49 -0.69 -7.86 1.06
N PHE A 50 -0.07 -8.80 1.78
CA PHE A 50 -0.75 -9.71 2.69
C PHE A 50 -1.33 -8.98 3.90
N ASN A 51 -0.55 -8.09 4.53
CA ASN A 51 -1.00 -7.28 5.65
C ASN A 51 -2.18 -6.37 5.26
N ASN A 52 -2.09 -5.69 4.12
CA ASN A 52 -3.18 -4.83 3.65
C ASN A 52 -4.44 -5.62 3.33
N PHE A 53 -4.32 -6.82 2.77
CA PHE A 53 -5.45 -7.72 2.59
C PHE A 53 -6.11 -8.07 3.93
N ILE A 54 -5.33 -8.43 4.96
CA ILE A 54 -5.85 -8.74 6.30
C ILE A 54 -6.59 -7.53 6.88
N TYR A 55 -5.96 -6.36 6.89
CA TYR A 55 -6.59 -5.13 7.42
C TYR A 55 -7.88 -4.80 6.68
N TYR A 56 -7.88 -4.85 5.37
CA TYR A 56 -9.07 -4.57 4.58
C TYR A 56 -10.21 -5.56 4.87
N GLN A 57 -9.88 -6.85 5.01
CA GLN A 57 -10.86 -7.89 5.34
C GLN A 57 -11.42 -7.76 6.76
N LEU A 58 -10.63 -7.35 7.73
CA LEU A 58 -11.04 -7.30 9.14
C LEU A 58 -11.58 -5.93 9.57
N ALA A 59 -10.96 -4.86 9.12
CA ALA A 59 -11.28 -3.49 9.55
C ALA A 59 -12.03 -2.66 8.48
N GLY A 60 -12.14 -3.15 7.24
CA GLY A 60 -12.78 -2.43 6.14
C GLY A 60 -11.96 -1.29 5.55
N PHE A 61 -10.71 -1.15 5.96
CA PHE A 61 -9.74 -0.19 5.41
C PHE A 61 -8.32 -0.75 5.51
N SER A 62 -7.41 -0.17 4.74
CA SER A 62 -5.98 -0.51 4.77
C SER A 62 -5.11 0.74 4.93
N GLU A 63 -3.80 0.58 4.87
CA GLU A 63 -2.88 1.73 4.86
C GLU A 63 -3.10 2.64 3.64
N TYR A 64 -3.61 2.09 2.53
CA TYR A 64 -3.90 2.87 1.32
C TYR A 64 -4.97 3.92 1.54
N ASP A 65 -6.04 3.59 2.27
CA ASP A 65 -7.11 4.52 2.61
C ASP A 65 -6.57 5.70 3.43
N ASN A 66 -5.68 5.42 4.38
CA ASN A 66 -5.03 6.46 5.16
C ASN A 66 -4.10 7.32 4.30
N PHE A 67 -3.35 6.71 3.40
CA PHE A 67 -2.47 7.41 2.47
C PHE A 67 -3.26 8.35 1.54
N ARG A 68 -4.34 7.86 0.91
CA ARG A 68 -5.20 8.69 0.04
C ARG A 68 -5.88 9.81 0.81
N SER A 69 -6.29 9.55 2.05
CA SER A 69 -6.84 10.57 2.95
C SER A 69 -5.83 11.69 3.26
N ASN A 70 -4.54 11.36 3.42
CA ASN A 70 -3.48 12.36 3.58
C ASN A 70 -3.30 13.19 2.32
N GLN A 71 -3.30 12.58 1.14
CA GLN A 71 -3.20 13.30 -0.14
C GLN A 71 -4.35 14.30 -0.33
N ILE A 72 -5.58 13.98 0.10
CA ILE A 72 -6.70 14.93 0.08
C ILE A 72 -6.40 16.11 1.02
N ARG A 73 -5.96 15.85 2.25
CA ARG A 73 -5.66 16.90 3.25
C ARG A 73 -4.55 17.84 2.79
N GLU A 74 -3.60 17.32 2.03
CA GLU A 74 -2.49 18.11 1.45
C GLU A 74 -2.86 18.79 0.13
N GLY A 75 -4.08 18.57 -0.38
CA GLY A 75 -4.55 19.16 -1.63
C GLY A 75 -3.88 18.60 -2.89
N LEU A 76 -3.32 17.39 -2.82
CA LEU A 76 -2.66 16.74 -3.95
C LEU A 76 -3.67 16.08 -4.90
N ILE A 77 -4.74 15.51 -4.36
CA ILE A 77 -5.84 14.91 -5.12
C ILE A 77 -7.19 15.31 -4.54
N ASP A 78 -8.22 15.28 -5.35
CA ASP A 78 -9.60 15.45 -4.88
C ASP A 78 -10.18 14.15 -4.28
N ARG A 79 -11.34 14.28 -3.62
CA ARG A 79 -12.00 13.15 -2.97
C ARG A 79 -12.44 12.06 -3.95
N ASN A 80 -12.92 12.42 -5.13
CA ASN A 80 -13.40 11.44 -6.09
C ASN A 80 -12.24 10.59 -6.62
N LYS A 81 -11.14 11.27 -6.96
CA LYS A 81 -9.90 10.58 -7.36
C LYS A 81 -9.35 9.69 -6.25
N ALA A 82 -9.39 10.15 -5.00
CA ALA A 82 -8.95 9.34 -3.87
C ALA A 82 -9.79 8.07 -3.68
N LEU A 83 -11.12 8.14 -3.84
CA LEU A 83 -11.99 6.97 -3.75
C LEU A 83 -11.69 5.95 -4.86
N GLU A 84 -11.55 6.42 -6.10
CA GLU A 84 -11.16 5.57 -7.23
C GLU A 84 -9.82 4.84 -6.96
N LEU A 85 -8.83 5.58 -6.46
CA LEU A 85 -7.52 5.01 -6.12
C LEU A 85 -7.59 4.04 -4.94
N CYS A 86 -8.41 4.31 -3.92
CA CYS A 86 -8.62 3.37 -2.81
C CYS A 86 -9.19 2.04 -3.28
N GLU A 87 -10.17 2.06 -4.20
CA GLU A 87 -10.72 0.83 -4.77
C GLU A 87 -9.65 0.03 -5.50
N GLN A 88 -8.84 0.69 -6.33
CA GLN A 88 -7.75 0.05 -7.07
C GLN A 88 -6.65 -0.49 -6.14
N ASP A 89 -6.24 0.31 -5.16
CA ASP A 89 -5.18 -0.04 -4.21
C ASP A 89 -5.58 -1.25 -3.34
N ASN A 90 -6.85 -1.33 -2.92
CA ASN A 90 -7.38 -2.40 -2.08
C ASN A 90 -7.78 -3.67 -2.86
N MET A 91 -7.67 -3.68 -4.19
CA MET A 91 -7.85 -4.91 -4.95
C MET A 91 -6.83 -5.96 -4.54
N ILE A 92 -7.30 -7.21 -4.41
CA ILE A 92 -6.42 -8.34 -4.06
C ILE A 92 -5.33 -8.50 -5.12
N LYS A 93 -4.07 -8.45 -4.70
CA LYS A 93 -2.89 -8.70 -5.52
C LYS A 93 -2.58 -10.20 -5.50
N PHE A 94 -3.45 -11.02 -6.10
CA PHE A 94 -3.44 -12.48 -5.94
C PHE A 94 -2.09 -13.12 -6.32
N GLU A 95 -1.49 -12.70 -7.44
CA GLU A 95 -0.19 -13.24 -7.87
C GLU A 95 0.92 -12.92 -6.87
N THR A 96 0.93 -11.71 -6.32
CA THR A 96 1.90 -11.32 -5.29
C THR A 96 1.73 -12.15 -4.01
N LEU A 97 0.48 -12.39 -3.59
CA LEU A 97 0.17 -13.24 -2.43
C LEU A 97 0.58 -14.70 -2.67
N LYS A 98 0.35 -15.20 -3.87
CA LYS A 98 0.74 -16.56 -4.28
C LYS A 98 2.26 -16.73 -4.23
N ASN A 99 3.00 -15.85 -4.88
CA ASN A 99 4.46 -15.88 -4.85
C ASN A 99 5.00 -15.78 -3.41
N PHE A 100 4.41 -14.93 -2.58
CA PHE A 100 4.78 -14.82 -1.17
C PHE A 100 4.52 -16.12 -0.41
N SER A 101 3.37 -16.76 -0.64
CA SER A 101 3.02 -18.02 0.02
C SER A 101 3.97 -19.16 -0.36
N GLU A 102 4.43 -19.18 -1.62
CA GLU A 102 5.41 -20.17 -2.12
C GLU A 102 6.78 -19.94 -1.46
N ILE A 103 7.23 -18.69 -1.34
CA ILE A 103 8.51 -18.36 -0.71
C ILE A 103 8.52 -18.73 0.78
N ILE A 104 7.43 -18.42 1.49
CA ILE A 104 7.31 -18.69 2.94
C ILE A 104 6.94 -20.16 3.22
N GLY A 105 6.29 -20.84 2.27
CA GLY A 105 5.95 -22.26 2.39
C GLY A 105 4.63 -22.52 3.11
N PHE A 106 3.57 -21.74 2.85
CA PHE A 106 2.24 -21.97 3.41
C PHE A 106 1.16 -22.14 2.32
N ASN A 107 0.05 -22.79 2.69
CA ASN A 107 -1.09 -22.95 1.80
C ASN A 107 -1.93 -21.68 1.76
N LEU A 108 -1.89 -20.94 0.63
CA LEU A 108 -2.58 -19.67 0.46
C LEU A 108 -4.10 -19.82 0.62
N ASP A 109 -4.73 -20.80 -0.02
CA ASP A 109 -6.18 -20.96 -0.01
C ASP A 109 -6.71 -21.25 1.40
N GLU A 110 -6.00 -22.06 2.16
CA GLU A 110 -6.34 -22.34 3.56
C GLU A 110 -6.25 -21.08 4.41
N VAL A 111 -5.20 -20.28 4.23
CA VAL A 111 -4.97 -19.06 5.01
C VAL A 111 -5.99 -18.00 4.63
N LEU A 112 -6.26 -17.77 3.33
CA LEU A 112 -7.27 -16.81 2.87
C LEU A 112 -8.67 -17.19 3.40
N THR A 113 -9.02 -18.48 3.36
CA THR A 113 -10.29 -18.98 3.92
C THR A 113 -10.40 -18.66 5.40
N LYS A 114 -9.36 -18.89 6.18
CA LYS A 114 -9.33 -18.56 7.61
C LYS A 114 -9.52 -17.06 7.84
N ILE A 115 -8.82 -16.19 7.09
CA ILE A 115 -8.91 -14.73 7.22
C ILE A 115 -10.34 -14.24 6.94
N VAL A 116 -10.96 -14.72 5.86
CA VAL A 116 -12.33 -14.32 5.49
C VAL A 116 -13.35 -14.73 6.55
N CYS A 117 -13.12 -15.85 7.26
CA CYS A 117 -13.97 -16.35 8.34
C CYS A 117 -13.75 -15.66 9.69
N LEU A 118 -12.71 -14.82 9.83
CA LEU A 118 -12.49 -14.09 11.09
C LEU A 118 -13.61 -13.05 11.34
N PRO A 119 -13.92 -12.78 12.63
CA PRO A 119 -14.90 -11.75 12.97
C PRO A 119 -14.42 -10.37 12.48
N LYS A 120 -15.35 -9.62 11.89
CA LYS A 120 -15.08 -8.25 11.43
C LYS A 120 -14.98 -7.31 12.63
N LEU A 121 -14.19 -6.26 12.49
CA LEU A 121 -14.01 -5.20 13.51
C LEU A 121 -15.02 -4.04 13.35
N TYR A 122 -15.84 -4.06 12.31
CA TYR A 122 -16.83 -3.01 11.96
C TYR A 122 -18.20 -3.63 11.75
#